data_7e4fcdb0d226c92dced8a4b9131f1d6d
#
_entry.id   7e4fcdb0d226c92dced8a4b9131f1d6d
#
_cell.length_a   1.000
_cell.length_b   1.000
_cell.length_c   1.000
_cell.angle_alpha   90.00
_cell.angle_beta   90.00
_cell.angle_gamma   90.00
#
_symmetry.space_group_name_H-M   'P 1'
#
loop_
_entity.id
_entity.type
_entity.pdbx_description
1 polymer ?
#
loop_
_entity_poly.entity_id
_entity_poly.type
_entity_poly.pdbx_seq_one_letter_code
_entity_poly.pdbx_strand_id
1 'polypeptide(L)' 'MTPDAASYRAKAAEMRRYAAEARDAGSRLQFLDVAEQYDKLARRAEARIGSPGPQAAARDSPAP' A
#
# COMPACT_ATOMS: atom_id res chain seq x y z
N MET A 1 17.95 4.02 -0.64
CA MET A 1 17.27 2.88 -0.96
C MET A 1 15.81 3.11 -0.97
N THR A 2 15.12 2.67 -1.95
CA THR A 2 13.71 2.89 -2.04
C THR A 2 12.95 1.75 -1.44
N PRO A 3 11.91 2.01 -0.71
CA PRO A 3 11.13 0.92 -0.14
C PRO A 3 10.46 0.15 -1.26
N ASP A 4 10.35 -1.11 -1.11
CA ASP A 4 9.70 -1.94 -2.11
C ASP A 4 8.38 -2.43 -1.59
N ALA A 5 7.67 -3.18 -2.41
CA ALA A 5 6.36 -3.68 -2.03
C ALA A 5 6.40 -4.52 -0.77
N ALA A 6 7.44 -5.30 -0.62
CA ALA A 6 7.54 -6.15 0.56
C ALA A 6 7.68 -5.33 1.82
N SER A 7 8.42 -4.24 1.76
CA SER A 7 8.57 -3.36 2.91
C SER A 7 7.25 -2.73 3.26
N TYR A 8 6.52 -2.28 2.26
CA TYR A 8 5.22 -1.66 2.51
C TYR A 8 4.25 -2.68 3.10
N ARG A 9 4.29 -3.91 2.61
CA ARG A 9 3.39 -4.92 3.14
C ARG A 9 3.75 -5.29 4.57
N ALA A 10 5.02 -5.29 4.90
CA ALA A 10 5.43 -5.55 6.25
C ALA A 10 4.93 -4.48 7.19
N LYS A 11 4.97 -3.22 6.73
CA LYS A 11 4.45 -2.13 7.55
C LYS A 11 2.95 -2.23 7.70
N ALA A 12 2.25 -2.61 6.66
CA ALA A 12 0.81 -2.77 6.75
C ALA A 12 0.45 -3.85 7.76
N ALA A 13 1.20 -4.95 7.75
CA ALA A 13 0.94 -6.02 8.69
C ALA A 13 1.20 -5.56 10.12
N GLU A 14 2.22 -4.74 10.30
CA GLU A 14 2.52 -4.20 11.59
C GLU A 14 1.39 -3.33 12.10
N MET A 15 0.86 -2.49 11.22
CA MET A 15 -0.24 -1.63 11.59
C MET A 15 -1.49 -2.43 11.94
N ARG A 16 -1.73 -3.52 11.23
CA ARG A 16 -2.86 -4.36 11.53
C ARG A 16 -2.70 -5.02 12.90
N ARG A 17 -1.48 -5.33 13.26
CA ARG A 17 -1.22 -5.91 14.55
C ARG A 17 -1.50 -4.91 15.64
N TYR A 18 -1.06 -3.66 15.44
CA TYR A 18 -1.34 -2.62 16.42
C TYR A 18 -2.84 -2.38 16.52
N ALA A 19 -3.55 -2.47 15.39
CA ALA A 19 -4.99 -2.31 15.42
C ALA A 19 -5.64 -3.38 16.27
N ALA A 20 -5.15 -4.59 16.16
CA ALA A 20 -5.71 -5.70 16.93
C ALA A 20 -5.47 -5.50 18.42
N GLU A 21 -4.41 -4.81 18.75
CA GLU A 21 -4.11 -4.57 20.15
C GLU A 21 -4.69 -3.28 20.68
N ALA A 22 -5.25 -2.46 19.82
CA ALA A 22 -5.79 -1.18 20.25
C ALA A 22 -7.00 -1.38 21.15
N ARG A 23 -7.07 -0.57 22.15
CA ARG A 23 -8.15 -0.74 23.09
C ARG A 23 -9.40 0.01 22.72
N ASP A 24 -9.29 1.06 21.95
CA ASP A 24 -10.45 1.79 21.56
C ASP A 24 -10.66 1.77 20.06
N ALA A 25 -11.88 1.98 19.64
CA ALA A 25 -12.23 1.90 18.24
C ALA A 25 -11.53 2.99 17.42
N GLY A 26 -11.37 4.16 17.98
CA GLY A 26 -10.72 5.23 17.26
C GLY A 26 -9.30 4.89 16.88
N SER A 27 -8.54 4.39 17.83
CA SER A 27 -7.17 4.01 17.54
C SER A 27 -7.11 2.86 16.56
N ARG A 28 -8.03 1.90 16.71
CA ARG A 28 -8.04 0.77 15.82
C ARG A 28 -8.28 1.22 14.40
N LEU A 29 -9.22 2.14 14.19
CA LEU A 29 -9.51 2.61 12.87
C LEU A 29 -8.33 3.38 12.28
N GLN A 30 -7.62 4.11 13.09
CA GLN A 30 -6.46 4.83 12.63
C GLN A 30 -5.38 3.88 12.14
N PHE A 31 -5.11 2.84 12.90
CA PHE A 31 -4.10 1.87 12.48
C PHE A 31 -4.52 1.15 11.21
N LEU A 32 -5.80 0.82 11.10
CA LEU A 32 -6.28 0.13 9.90
C LEU A 32 -6.20 1.05 8.69
N ASP A 33 -6.45 2.32 8.88
CA ASP A 33 -6.37 3.27 7.80
C ASP A 33 -4.92 3.38 7.31
N VAL A 34 -3.98 3.44 8.22
CA VAL A 34 -2.58 3.50 7.85
C VAL A 34 -2.17 2.23 7.14
N ALA A 35 -2.66 1.07 7.61
CA ALA A 35 -2.35 -0.19 6.96
C ALA A 35 -2.83 -0.17 5.51
N GLU A 36 -3.99 0.39 5.27
CA GLU A 36 -4.51 0.48 3.94
C GLU A 36 -3.66 1.37 3.07
N GLN A 37 -3.14 2.46 3.60
CA GLN A 37 -2.27 3.33 2.86
C GLN A 37 -0.99 2.59 2.45
N TYR A 38 -0.43 1.81 3.35
CA TYR A 38 0.75 1.02 3.01
C TYR A 38 0.44 -0.02 1.95
N ASP A 39 -0.75 -0.62 2.00
CA ASP A 39 -1.14 -1.57 0.98
C ASP A 39 -1.23 -0.91 -0.39
N LYS A 40 -1.74 0.31 -0.43
CA LYS A 40 -1.81 1.03 -1.68
C LYS A 40 -0.42 1.32 -2.22
N LEU A 41 0.49 1.69 -1.34
CA LEU A 41 1.85 1.95 -1.74
C LEU A 41 2.51 0.67 -2.26
N ALA A 42 2.20 -0.46 -1.64
CA ALA A 42 2.74 -1.73 -2.07
C ALA A 42 2.26 -2.06 -3.48
N ARG A 43 0.99 -1.86 -3.73
CA ARG A 43 0.44 -2.13 -5.05
C ARG A 43 1.06 -1.20 -6.10
N ARG A 44 1.28 0.03 -5.75
CA ARG A 44 1.90 0.94 -6.65
C ARG A 44 3.33 0.54 -6.95
N ALA A 45 4.07 0.12 -5.94
CA ALA A 45 5.42 -0.32 -6.13
C ALA A 45 5.48 -1.56 -7.00
N GLU A 46 4.53 -2.47 -6.82
CA GLU A 46 4.49 -3.66 -7.63
C GLU A 46 4.15 -3.33 -9.07
N ALA A 47 3.23 -2.43 -9.28
CA ALA A 47 2.86 -2.06 -10.61
C ALA A 47 4.03 -1.41 -11.32
N ARG A 48 4.80 -0.64 -10.61
CA ARG A 48 5.92 0.01 -11.21
C ARG A 48 7.00 -0.96 -11.63
N ILE A 49 7.27 -1.94 -10.81
CA ILE A 49 8.26 -2.94 -11.12
C ILE A 49 7.79 -3.97 -12.07
N GLY A 50 6.63 -4.49 -11.86
CA GLY A 50 6.15 -5.57 -12.66
C GLY A 50 5.54 -5.17 -13.94
N SER A 51 5.13 -3.94 -14.09
CA SER A 51 4.45 -3.61 -15.24
C SER A 51 5.37 -3.18 -16.32
N PRO A 52 5.10 -3.42 -17.48
CA PRO A 52 5.87 -3.02 -18.57
C PRO A 52 5.46 -1.61 -18.67
N GLY A 53 6.13 -0.78 -18.27
CA GLY A 53 5.83 0.55 -18.28
C GLY A 53 4.98 1.09 -19.33
N PRO A 54 5.23 0.78 -20.46
CA PRO A 54 4.49 1.30 -21.51
C PRO A 54 3.07 1.06 -21.45
N GLN A 55 2.76 -0.12 -21.10
CA GLN A 55 1.50 -0.47 -21.09
C GLN A 55 0.75 0.34 -20.14
N ALA A 56 1.30 0.56 -19.05
CA ALA A 56 0.63 1.26 -18.08
C ALA A 56 0.40 2.66 -18.54
N ALA A 57 1.36 3.22 -19.08
CA ALA A 57 1.24 4.53 -19.50
C ALA A 57 0.25 4.69 -20.55
N ALA A 58 0.29 3.84 -21.42
CA ALA A 58 -0.59 3.90 -22.49
C ALA A 58 -1.94 3.89 -22.02
N ARG A 59 -2.21 3.02 -21.15
CA ARG A 59 -3.45 2.86 -20.79
C ARG A 59 -3.95 4.02 -20.16
N ASP A 60 -3.18 4.61 -19.43
CA ASP A 60 -3.60 5.65 -18.84
C ASP A 60 -4.04 6.64 -19.65
N SER A 61 -3.44 6.77 -20.55
CA SER A 61 -3.72 7.76 -21.33
C SER A 61 -4.72 7.62 -22.10
N PRO A 62 -5.08 7.06 -22.18
CA PRO A 62 -5.90 6.93 -23.02
C PRO A 62 -6.48 7.85 -23.19
N ALA A 63 -6.49 8.09 -23.16
CA ALA A 63 -7.04 8.83 -23.37
C ALA A 63 -7.01 9.20 -24.21
N PRO A 64 -7.18 9.29 -24.66
CA PRO A 64 -7.15 9.73 -25.65
C PRO A 64 -7.30 10.20 -26.05
#